data_8e6789ea16b1fe0d012f2f7aa866b216
#
_entry.id   8e6789ea16b1fe0d012f2f7aa866b216
#
_cell.length_a   1.000
_cell.length_b   1.000
_cell.length_c   1.000
_cell.angle_alpha   90.00
_cell.angle_beta   90.00
_cell.angle_gamma   90.00
#
_symmetry.space_group_name_H-M   'P 1'
#
loop_
_entity.id
_entity.type
_entity.pdbx_description
1 polymer ?
#
loop_
_entity_poly.entity_id
_entity_poly.type
_entity_poly.pdbx_seq_one_letter_code
_entity_poly.pdbx_strand_id
1 'polypeptide(L)'
;MTATLIALLLAAPAPGCSPIEVRAARFAPGELLRYRLDVLGTDVGTFEVSLDAPQGADRGRASLVARSRAKTNAFVSTNLGRYEGFISTLLAPDLMPIRFREELDEGDTHHAVEADFPPHAGKLAARASTNGKLEPLQLDATPLARDMISTFFFLRALPLKAGTPVCLELYAARKMWSMTGAVGPREAVEIPLGKFNAVRIDLVAVRRDDPSVKRSAHAWITEDDRRLPVVAVGEVRGKTIRAQLVEAPAARLKTTSTKPERKTGAPRVGTSIGR
;
A
#
# COMPACT_ATOMS: atom_id res chain seq x y z
N MET A 1 -56.28 -15.17 8.84
CA MET A 1 -54.99 -14.91 9.48
C MET A 1 -53.92 -15.31 8.47
N THR A 2 -53.43 -14.36 7.70
CA THR A 2 -52.43 -14.55 6.63
C THR A 2 -51.06 -14.11 7.17
N ALA A 3 -50.14 -15.07 7.39
CA ALA A 3 -48.80 -14.80 7.83
C ALA A 3 -47.94 -14.38 6.62
N THR A 4 -47.50 -13.14 6.61
CA THR A 4 -46.60 -12.59 5.62
C THR A 4 -45.16 -12.99 6.00
N LEU A 5 -44.58 -13.91 5.24
CA LEU A 5 -43.15 -14.24 5.34
C LEU A 5 -42.33 -13.08 4.76
N ILE A 6 -41.63 -12.38 5.62
CA ILE A 6 -40.60 -11.43 5.22
C ILE A 6 -39.33 -12.24 4.91
N ALA A 7 -39.04 -12.42 3.63
CA ALA A 7 -37.78 -12.99 3.18
C ALA A 7 -36.69 -11.93 3.38
N LEU A 8 -35.80 -12.16 4.34
CA LEU A 8 -34.53 -11.43 4.47
C LEU A 8 -33.66 -11.79 3.25
N LEU A 9 -33.58 -10.88 2.29
CA LEU A 9 -32.58 -10.95 1.23
C LEU A 9 -31.19 -10.67 1.83
N LEU A 10 -30.52 -11.72 2.25
CA LEU A 10 -29.07 -11.70 2.50
C LEU A 10 -28.42 -11.38 1.15
N ALA A 11 -27.89 -10.17 1.00
CA ALA A 11 -27.08 -9.80 -0.14
C ALA A 11 -25.89 -10.79 -0.23
N ALA A 12 -25.90 -11.65 -1.23
CA ALA A 12 -24.79 -12.53 -1.51
C ALA A 12 -23.52 -11.70 -1.78
N PRO A 13 -22.35 -12.08 -1.25
CA PRO A 13 -21.10 -11.41 -1.58
C PRO A 13 -20.92 -11.44 -3.10
N ALA A 14 -20.39 -10.35 -3.66
CA ALA A 14 -20.11 -10.27 -5.09
C ALA A 14 -19.28 -11.50 -5.51
N PRO A 15 -19.67 -12.19 -6.59
CA PRO A 15 -19.00 -13.43 -6.99
C PRO A 15 -17.53 -13.13 -7.32
N GLY A 16 -16.61 -13.84 -6.67
CA GLY A 16 -15.17 -13.81 -6.97
C GLY A 16 -14.23 -13.12 -5.97
N CYS A 17 -14.73 -12.58 -4.87
CA CYS A 17 -13.90 -11.92 -3.84
C CYS A 17 -13.55 -12.87 -2.69
N SER A 18 -12.50 -13.63 -2.84
CA SER A 18 -11.89 -14.35 -1.71
C SER A 18 -10.71 -13.55 -1.13
N PRO A 19 -10.50 -13.57 0.19
CA PRO A 19 -9.31 -13.00 0.79
C PRO A 19 -8.05 -13.59 0.15
N ILE A 20 -7.10 -12.72 -0.24
CA ILE A 20 -5.79 -13.16 -0.71
C ILE A 20 -4.84 -13.11 0.47
N GLU A 21 -4.24 -14.24 0.80
CA GLU A 21 -3.21 -14.29 1.83
C GLU A 21 -1.92 -13.61 1.36
N VAL A 22 -1.47 -12.67 2.13
CA VAL A 22 -0.20 -11.96 1.93
C VAL A 22 0.59 -11.94 3.22
N ARG A 23 1.91 -11.72 3.16
CA ARG A 23 2.77 -11.71 4.34
C ARG A 23 3.74 -10.54 4.34
N ALA A 24 3.91 -9.95 5.51
CA ALA A 24 4.86 -8.85 5.76
C ALA A 24 6.32 -9.27 5.58
N ALA A 25 6.65 -10.57 5.68
CA ALA A 25 8.02 -11.09 5.55
C ALA A 25 8.71 -10.74 4.22
N ARG A 26 7.96 -10.29 3.22
CA ARG A 26 8.49 -9.75 1.95
C ARG A 26 9.20 -8.41 2.13
N PHE A 27 8.80 -7.64 3.12
CA PHE A 27 9.27 -6.27 3.35
C PHE A 27 10.17 -6.19 4.58
N ALA A 28 11.15 -5.30 4.54
CA ALA A 28 12.09 -5.10 5.63
C ALA A 28 12.08 -3.64 6.10
N PRO A 29 12.28 -3.39 7.41
CA PRO A 29 12.49 -2.04 7.91
C PRO A 29 13.65 -1.33 7.21
N GLY A 30 13.56 -0.01 7.09
CA GLY A 30 14.53 0.85 6.42
C GLY A 30 14.24 1.11 4.94
N GLU A 31 13.13 0.60 4.39
CA GLU A 31 12.69 1.00 3.06
C GLU A 31 12.17 2.45 3.08
N LEU A 32 12.58 3.24 2.08
CA LEU A 32 12.05 4.57 1.80
C LEU A 32 11.83 4.71 0.30
N LEU A 33 10.61 5.04 -0.09
CA LEU A 33 10.20 5.30 -1.46
C LEU A 33 9.73 6.75 -1.55
N ARG A 34 10.22 7.51 -2.55
CA ARG A 34 9.78 8.88 -2.81
C ARG A 34 9.14 9.01 -4.18
N TYR A 35 8.06 9.74 -4.22
CA TYR A 35 7.26 9.99 -5.41
C TYR A 35 7.12 11.48 -5.65
N ARG A 36 7.18 11.87 -6.91
CA ARG A 36 6.68 13.16 -7.37
C ARG A 36 5.19 13.00 -7.67
N LEU A 37 4.41 13.96 -7.22
CA LEU A 37 2.98 14.05 -7.52
C LEU A 37 2.77 15.06 -8.65
N ASP A 38 1.99 14.69 -9.65
CA ASP A 38 1.58 15.59 -10.73
C ASP A 38 0.08 15.56 -10.99
N VAL A 39 -0.43 16.70 -11.48
CA VAL A 39 -1.77 16.87 -12.02
C VAL A 39 -1.62 17.39 -13.44
N LEU A 40 -2.10 16.66 -14.43
CA LEU A 40 -1.99 17.00 -15.85
C LEU A 40 -0.54 17.32 -16.28
N GLY A 41 0.44 16.60 -15.73
CA GLY A 41 1.87 16.79 -16.00
C GLY A 41 2.54 17.92 -15.22
N THR A 42 1.79 18.70 -14.45
CA THR A 42 2.34 19.75 -13.58
C THR A 42 2.70 19.17 -12.22
N ASP A 43 3.95 19.37 -11.78
CA ASP A 43 4.41 18.99 -10.44
C ASP A 43 3.63 19.76 -9.37
N VAL A 44 2.93 19.02 -8.50
CA VAL A 44 2.12 19.62 -7.43
C VAL A 44 2.66 19.29 -6.02
N GLY A 45 3.63 18.37 -5.91
CA GLY A 45 4.17 18.01 -4.61
C GLY A 45 4.88 16.67 -4.57
N THR A 46 5.09 16.17 -3.36
CA THR A 46 5.79 14.91 -3.07
C THR A 46 4.97 13.98 -2.20
N PHE A 47 5.22 12.69 -2.36
CA PHE A 47 4.69 11.64 -1.50
C PHE A 47 5.83 10.68 -1.11
N GLU A 48 5.98 10.42 0.17
CA GLU A 48 6.98 9.51 0.70
C GLU A 48 6.32 8.37 1.44
N VAL A 49 6.87 7.16 1.31
CA VAL A 49 6.45 5.97 2.07
C VAL A 49 7.68 5.33 2.67
N SER A 50 7.63 5.04 3.97
CA SER A 50 8.70 4.34 4.68
C SER A 50 8.19 3.16 5.48
N LEU A 51 9.09 2.22 5.76
CA LEU A 51 8.88 1.10 6.67
C LEU A 51 9.91 1.13 7.79
N ASP A 52 9.42 0.97 9.01
CA ASP A 52 10.23 0.89 10.21
C ASP A 52 9.96 -0.39 11.01
N ALA A 53 10.89 -0.75 11.87
CA ALA A 53 10.64 -1.77 12.89
C ALA A 53 9.75 -1.20 14.00
N PRO A 54 8.81 -2.01 14.56
CA PRO A 54 8.02 -1.60 15.71
C PRO A 54 8.93 -1.35 16.93
N GLN A 55 8.59 -0.34 17.73
CA GLN A 55 9.32 0.05 18.92
C GLN A 55 8.43 0.03 20.17
N GLY A 56 9.05 -0.01 21.36
CA GLY A 56 8.34 0.07 22.62
C GLY A 56 7.23 -0.98 22.80
N ALA A 57 6.04 -0.54 23.15
CA ALA A 57 4.87 -1.38 23.40
C ALA A 57 4.31 -2.06 22.14
N ASP A 58 4.69 -1.61 20.95
CA ASP A 58 4.24 -2.19 19.68
C ASP A 58 5.05 -3.42 19.26
N ARG A 59 6.19 -3.69 19.93
CA ARG A 59 6.96 -4.92 19.77
C ARG A 59 6.11 -6.13 20.17
N GLY A 60 6.01 -7.11 19.28
CA GLY A 60 5.19 -8.32 19.50
C GLY A 60 3.71 -8.17 19.11
N ARG A 61 3.22 -6.94 18.90
CA ARG A 61 1.87 -6.68 18.37
C ARG A 61 1.87 -6.44 16.88
N ALA A 62 2.87 -5.75 16.36
CA ALA A 62 3.04 -5.44 14.96
C ALA A 62 4.31 -6.08 14.39
N SER A 63 4.33 -6.33 13.09
CA SER A 63 5.52 -6.74 12.34
C SER A 63 6.29 -5.57 11.76
N LEU A 64 5.57 -4.51 11.35
CA LEU A 64 6.12 -3.34 10.69
C LEU A 64 5.32 -2.09 11.11
N VAL A 65 5.99 -0.94 11.02
CA VAL A 65 5.35 0.38 11.09
C VAL A 65 5.51 1.02 9.72
N ALA A 66 4.41 1.20 9.01
CA ALA A 66 4.39 1.89 7.74
C ALA A 66 4.03 3.36 7.95
N ARG A 67 4.78 4.27 7.31
CA ARG A 67 4.51 5.72 7.37
C ARG A 67 4.43 6.29 5.98
N SER A 68 3.65 7.34 5.84
CA SER A 68 3.70 8.18 4.63
C SER A 68 3.61 9.64 4.97
N ARG A 69 4.16 10.47 4.08
CA ARG A 69 4.03 11.92 4.10
C ARG A 69 3.74 12.42 2.71
N ALA A 70 2.67 13.19 2.58
CA ALA A 70 2.33 13.89 1.34
C ALA A 70 2.37 15.39 1.59
N LYS A 71 2.93 16.17 0.68
CA LYS A 71 2.94 17.63 0.79
C LYS A 71 2.92 18.30 -0.58
N THR A 72 2.22 19.43 -0.67
CA THR A 72 2.28 20.31 -1.83
C THR A 72 3.64 20.99 -1.93
N ASN A 73 4.08 21.28 -3.17
CA ASN A 73 5.28 22.07 -3.41
C ASN A 73 5.02 23.56 -3.07
N ALA A 74 6.08 24.37 -3.09
CA ALA A 74 5.99 25.80 -2.71
C ALA A 74 5.02 26.58 -3.60
N PHE A 75 5.01 26.31 -4.93
CA PHE A 75 4.14 27.01 -5.87
C PHE A 75 2.65 26.74 -5.56
N VAL A 76 2.28 25.45 -5.38
CA VAL A 76 0.90 25.06 -5.05
C VAL A 76 0.50 25.59 -3.68
N SER A 77 1.40 25.49 -2.68
CA SER A 77 1.12 25.96 -1.32
C SER A 77 0.83 27.47 -1.26
N THR A 78 1.53 28.25 -2.08
CA THR A 78 1.34 29.71 -2.12
C THR A 78 0.09 30.12 -2.89
N ASN A 79 -0.23 29.44 -4.01
CA ASN A 79 -1.25 29.91 -4.94
C ASN A 79 -2.59 29.17 -4.83
N LEU A 80 -2.59 27.91 -4.37
CA LEU A 80 -3.78 27.04 -4.36
C LEU A 80 -4.12 26.49 -2.97
N GLY A 81 -3.23 26.71 -1.99
CA GLY A 81 -3.40 26.24 -0.62
C GLY A 81 -2.39 25.15 -0.24
N ARG A 82 -1.95 25.22 1.00
CA ARG A 82 -1.06 24.22 1.59
C ARG A 82 -1.83 22.94 1.89
N TYR A 83 -1.21 21.83 1.53
CA TYR A 83 -1.62 20.50 1.97
C TYR A 83 -0.39 19.77 2.50
N GLU A 84 -0.47 19.26 3.73
CA GLU A 84 0.53 18.38 4.30
C GLU A 84 -0.16 17.29 5.11
N GLY A 85 0.01 16.03 4.70
CA GLY A 85 -0.58 14.87 5.34
C GLY A 85 0.48 13.89 5.81
N PHE A 86 0.29 13.35 6.99
CA PHE A 86 1.10 12.30 7.58
C PHE A 86 0.21 11.13 7.98
N ILE A 87 0.61 9.89 7.63
CA ILE A 87 -0.05 8.66 8.05
C ILE A 87 0.98 7.74 8.72
N SER A 88 0.56 7.06 9.79
CA SER A 88 1.31 5.99 10.43
C SER A 88 0.39 4.81 10.72
N THR A 89 0.76 3.62 10.25
CA THR A 89 -0.02 2.39 10.43
C THR A 89 0.85 1.29 11.01
N LEU A 90 0.38 0.68 12.09
CA LEU A 90 0.94 -0.56 12.62
C LEU A 90 0.40 -1.73 11.81
N LEU A 91 1.30 -2.53 11.21
CA LEU A 91 0.96 -3.67 10.36
C LEU A 91 1.21 -4.99 11.07
N ALA A 92 0.23 -5.89 11.03
CA ALA A 92 0.34 -7.27 11.42
C ALA A 92 1.19 -8.10 10.41
N PRO A 93 1.57 -9.36 10.74
CA PRO A 93 2.33 -10.22 9.82
C PRO A 93 1.68 -10.47 8.46
N ASP A 94 0.37 -10.36 8.36
CA ASP A 94 -0.44 -10.50 7.15
C ASP A 94 -0.72 -9.15 6.46
N LEU A 95 -0.01 -8.08 6.86
CA LEU A 95 -0.18 -6.71 6.39
C LEU A 95 -1.55 -6.10 6.69
N MET A 96 -2.32 -6.70 7.60
CA MET A 96 -3.54 -6.07 8.09
C MET A 96 -3.18 -4.91 9.02
N PRO A 97 -3.91 -3.78 8.95
CA PRO A 97 -3.71 -2.68 9.88
C PRO A 97 -4.20 -3.08 11.28
N ILE A 98 -3.41 -2.73 12.29
CA ILE A 98 -3.80 -2.85 13.71
C ILE A 98 -4.28 -1.50 14.22
N ARG A 99 -3.49 -0.46 13.94
CA ARG A 99 -3.77 0.93 14.32
C ARG A 99 -3.32 1.87 13.23
N PHE A 100 -4.16 2.81 12.93
CA PHE A 100 -3.97 3.88 11.95
C PHE A 100 -3.99 5.23 12.66
N ARG A 101 -3.08 6.11 12.28
CA ARG A 101 -3.07 7.53 12.66
C ARG A 101 -2.85 8.37 11.42
N GLU A 102 -3.62 9.44 11.31
CA GLU A 102 -3.50 10.43 10.26
C GLU A 102 -3.50 11.82 10.87
N GLU A 103 -2.60 12.65 10.41
CA GLU A 103 -2.58 14.10 10.66
C GLU A 103 -2.55 14.79 9.30
N LEU A 104 -3.41 15.78 9.12
CA LEU A 104 -3.58 16.48 7.86
C LEU A 104 -3.78 17.97 8.10
N ASP A 105 -2.86 18.77 7.57
CA ASP A 105 -2.99 20.22 7.48
C ASP A 105 -3.46 20.61 6.08
N GLU A 106 -4.58 21.33 6.01
CA GLU A 106 -5.15 21.85 4.80
C GLU A 106 -5.50 23.32 4.95
N GLY A 107 -4.66 24.20 4.38
CA GLY A 107 -4.70 25.63 4.69
C GLY A 107 -4.54 25.85 6.20
N ASP A 108 -5.55 26.47 6.81
CA ASP A 108 -5.62 26.72 8.27
C ASP A 108 -6.38 25.64 9.04
N THR A 109 -6.79 24.58 8.37
CA THR A 109 -7.55 23.49 8.99
C THR A 109 -6.64 22.32 9.30
N HIS A 110 -6.63 21.90 10.58
CA HIS A 110 -5.94 20.71 11.03
C HIS A 110 -6.93 19.59 11.30
N HIS A 111 -6.67 18.44 10.70
CA HIS A 111 -7.43 17.21 10.90
C HIS A 111 -6.55 16.15 11.54
N ALA A 112 -7.07 15.45 12.53
CA ALA A 112 -6.42 14.26 13.07
C ALA A 112 -7.41 13.11 13.16
N VAL A 113 -6.91 11.89 12.91
CA VAL A 113 -7.69 10.64 13.04
C VAL A 113 -6.83 9.60 13.71
N GLU A 114 -7.40 8.89 14.66
CA GLU A 114 -6.84 7.65 15.19
C GLU A 114 -7.91 6.56 15.09
N ALA A 115 -7.55 5.39 14.55
CA ALA A 115 -8.47 4.28 14.37
C ALA A 115 -7.80 2.95 14.74
N ASP A 116 -8.51 2.13 15.51
CA ASP A 116 -8.14 0.74 15.79
C ASP A 116 -8.96 -0.18 14.88
N PHE A 117 -8.25 -1.02 14.11
CA PHE A 117 -8.87 -1.97 13.21
C PHE A 117 -9.25 -3.25 13.96
N PRO A 118 -10.49 -3.73 13.84
CA PRO A 118 -10.90 -4.95 14.48
C PRO A 118 -10.23 -6.16 13.78
N PRO A 119 -9.79 -7.20 14.54
CA PRO A 119 -9.19 -8.40 13.96
C PRO A 119 -10.18 -9.27 13.16
N HIS A 120 -11.48 -9.02 13.35
CA HIS A 120 -12.58 -9.71 12.69
C HIS A 120 -13.60 -8.68 12.19
N ALA A 121 -14.68 -9.15 11.52
CA ALA A 121 -15.79 -8.26 11.19
C ALA A 121 -16.33 -7.57 12.45
N GLY A 122 -16.56 -6.27 12.38
CA GLY A 122 -17.00 -5.49 13.54
C GLY A 122 -17.02 -3.99 13.27
N LYS A 123 -16.87 -3.23 14.35
CA LYS A 123 -16.80 -1.77 14.27
C LYS A 123 -15.36 -1.30 14.22
N LEU A 124 -15.02 -0.52 13.22
CA LEU A 124 -13.83 0.33 13.21
C LEU A 124 -14.12 1.52 14.13
N ALA A 125 -13.49 1.54 15.30
CA ALA A 125 -13.63 2.66 16.23
C ALA A 125 -12.58 3.72 15.88
N ALA A 126 -13.04 4.86 15.37
CA ALA A 126 -12.19 5.98 15.04
C ALA A 126 -12.53 7.21 15.88
N ARG A 127 -11.49 7.91 16.30
CA ARG A 127 -11.57 9.26 16.87
C ARG A 127 -11.04 10.23 15.84
N ALA A 128 -11.89 11.11 15.39
CA ALA A 128 -11.52 12.17 14.47
C ALA A 128 -11.60 13.52 15.17
N SER A 129 -10.76 14.44 14.77
CA SER A 129 -10.87 15.84 15.21
C SER A 129 -10.62 16.78 14.03
N THR A 130 -11.26 17.96 14.12
CA THR A 130 -11.03 19.07 13.21
C THR A 130 -10.77 20.29 14.07
N ASN A 131 -9.59 20.90 13.95
CA ASN A 131 -9.12 22.02 14.79
C ASN A 131 -9.34 21.76 16.30
N GLY A 132 -9.04 20.52 16.75
CA GLY A 132 -9.19 20.08 18.14
C GLY A 132 -10.61 19.70 18.56
N LYS A 133 -11.64 19.91 17.75
CA LYS A 133 -13.00 19.46 18.05
C LYS A 133 -13.12 17.97 17.71
N LEU A 134 -13.38 17.15 18.73
CA LEU A 134 -13.53 15.71 18.60
C LEU A 134 -14.86 15.32 17.97
N GLU A 135 -14.79 14.36 17.05
CA GLU A 135 -15.92 13.77 16.35
C GLU A 135 -15.79 12.24 16.39
N PRO A 136 -16.46 11.54 17.33
CA PRO A 136 -16.40 10.08 17.37
C PRO A 136 -17.03 9.51 16.10
N LEU A 137 -16.34 8.52 15.51
CA LEU A 137 -16.77 7.87 14.28
C LEU A 137 -16.74 6.36 14.46
N GLN A 138 -17.85 5.70 14.12
CA GLN A 138 -17.94 4.24 14.06
C GLN A 138 -18.41 3.82 12.68
N LEU A 139 -17.66 2.93 12.06
CA LEU A 139 -17.93 2.40 10.73
C LEU A 139 -17.96 0.88 10.77
N ASP A 140 -18.86 0.27 10.02
CA ASP A 140 -18.82 -1.19 9.85
C ASP A 140 -17.64 -1.58 8.98
N ALA A 141 -16.83 -2.52 9.47
CA ALA A 141 -15.65 -3.05 8.79
C ALA A 141 -15.74 -4.57 8.68
N THR A 142 -15.32 -5.10 7.54
CA THR A 142 -15.11 -6.55 7.35
C THR A 142 -13.65 -6.92 7.67
N PRO A 143 -13.32 -8.23 7.70
CA PRO A 143 -11.93 -8.67 7.82
C PRO A 143 -11.02 -8.25 6.65
N LEU A 144 -11.57 -7.62 5.60
CA LEU A 144 -10.83 -7.10 4.46
C LEU A 144 -10.49 -5.61 4.58
N ALA A 145 -10.88 -4.98 5.71
CA ALA A 145 -10.72 -3.55 5.90
C ALA A 145 -9.24 -3.17 6.07
N ARG A 146 -8.80 -2.24 5.25
CA ARG A 146 -7.44 -1.68 5.22
C ARG A 146 -7.49 -0.16 5.18
N ASP A 147 -6.45 0.48 5.63
CA ASP A 147 -6.19 1.89 5.36
C ASP A 147 -5.39 2.07 4.06
N MET A 148 -5.11 3.32 3.67
CA MET A 148 -4.40 3.62 2.44
C MET A 148 -2.99 3.02 2.40
N ILE A 149 -2.25 3.05 3.51
CA ILE A 149 -0.87 2.57 3.54
C ILE A 149 -0.79 1.06 3.64
N SER A 150 -1.65 0.42 4.42
CA SER A 150 -1.75 -1.04 4.42
C SER A 150 -2.21 -1.57 3.06
N THR A 151 -3.09 -0.85 2.34
CA THR A 151 -3.46 -1.16 0.95
C THR A 151 -2.25 -1.07 0.01
N PHE A 152 -1.41 -0.03 0.14
CA PHE A 152 -0.19 0.12 -0.65
C PHE A 152 0.74 -1.12 -0.52
N PHE A 153 0.98 -1.61 0.71
CA PHE A 153 1.80 -2.81 0.92
C PHE A 153 1.09 -4.10 0.52
N PHE A 154 -0.22 -4.17 0.72
CA PHE A 154 -1.01 -5.30 0.26
C PHE A 154 -0.92 -5.49 -1.26
N LEU A 155 -1.10 -4.44 -2.06
CA LEU A 155 -1.00 -4.49 -3.52
C LEU A 155 0.39 -4.96 -3.98
N ARG A 156 1.45 -4.54 -3.30
CA ARG A 156 2.83 -4.99 -3.57
C ARG A 156 3.06 -6.47 -3.25
N ALA A 157 2.30 -7.02 -2.31
CA ALA A 157 2.42 -8.41 -1.88
C ALA A 157 1.59 -9.39 -2.69
N LEU A 158 0.69 -8.90 -3.55
CA LEU A 158 -0.18 -9.73 -4.37
C LEU A 158 0.59 -10.65 -5.33
N PRO A 159 0.03 -11.82 -5.66
CA PRO A 159 0.44 -12.57 -6.85
C PRO A 159 0.17 -11.72 -8.10
N LEU A 160 1.22 -11.30 -8.83
CA LEU A 160 1.09 -10.47 -10.05
C LEU A 160 0.80 -11.34 -11.28
N LYS A 161 -0.18 -12.23 -11.18
CA LYS A 161 -0.67 -13.03 -12.31
C LYS A 161 -1.88 -12.33 -12.92
N ALA A 162 -1.84 -12.06 -14.22
CA ALA A 162 -2.96 -11.44 -14.93
C ALA A 162 -4.28 -12.19 -14.67
N GLY A 163 -5.34 -11.42 -14.42
CA GLY A 163 -6.66 -11.95 -14.06
C GLY A 163 -6.84 -12.26 -12.56
N THR A 164 -5.80 -12.15 -11.71
CA THR A 164 -5.98 -12.29 -10.26
C THR A 164 -6.93 -11.20 -9.76
N PRO A 165 -8.09 -11.57 -9.16
CA PRO A 165 -9.04 -10.59 -8.65
C PRO A 165 -8.46 -9.89 -7.41
N VAL A 166 -8.77 -8.61 -7.24
CA VAL A 166 -8.40 -7.81 -6.08
C VAL A 166 -9.65 -7.30 -5.42
N CYS A 167 -9.84 -7.64 -4.14
CA CYS A 167 -10.99 -7.22 -3.36
C CYS A 167 -10.53 -6.83 -1.95
N LEU A 168 -10.92 -5.65 -1.51
CA LEU A 168 -10.68 -5.17 -0.16
C LEU A 168 -11.70 -4.09 0.21
N GLU A 169 -11.78 -3.76 1.49
CA GLU A 169 -12.40 -2.53 1.96
C GLU A 169 -11.31 -1.52 2.29
N LEU A 170 -11.49 -0.30 1.85
CA LEU A 170 -10.56 0.80 2.11
C LEU A 170 -11.19 1.80 3.08
N TYR A 171 -10.51 2.06 4.20
CA TYR A 171 -10.77 3.21 5.04
C TYR A 171 -9.94 4.40 4.55
N ALA A 172 -10.60 5.43 4.07
CA ALA A 172 -9.97 6.66 3.61
C ALA A 172 -10.92 7.85 3.77
N ALA A 173 -10.39 9.02 4.15
CA ALA A 173 -11.15 10.26 4.30
C ALA A 173 -12.40 10.08 5.19
N ARG A 174 -12.27 9.37 6.30
CA ARG A 174 -13.34 9.07 7.28
C ARG A 174 -14.52 8.27 6.70
N LYS A 175 -14.31 7.54 5.62
CA LYS A 175 -15.31 6.74 4.92
C LYS A 175 -14.80 5.34 4.64
N MET A 176 -15.74 4.39 4.54
CA MET A 176 -15.45 3.06 4.04
C MET A 176 -15.80 2.96 2.56
N TRP A 177 -14.92 2.33 1.82
CA TRP A 177 -15.04 2.10 0.38
C TRP A 177 -14.92 0.61 0.10
N SER A 178 -15.79 0.07 -0.74
CA SER A 178 -15.58 -1.25 -1.34
C SER A 178 -14.68 -1.10 -2.55
N MET A 179 -13.53 -1.74 -2.55
CA MET A 179 -12.56 -1.65 -3.64
C MET A 179 -12.43 -3.01 -4.32
N THR A 180 -12.68 -3.02 -5.63
CA THR A 180 -12.60 -4.22 -6.45
C THR A 180 -11.79 -3.94 -7.72
N GLY A 181 -11.19 -4.99 -8.27
CA GLY A 181 -10.42 -4.88 -9.50
C GLY A 181 -9.69 -6.16 -9.85
N ALA A 182 -8.65 -6.03 -10.65
CA ALA A 182 -7.84 -7.17 -11.06
C ALA A 182 -6.41 -6.77 -11.40
N VAL A 183 -5.53 -7.74 -11.31
CA VAL A 183 -4.18 -7.69 -11.87
C VAL A 183 -4.30 -7.76 -13.40
N GLY A 184 -3.81 -6.75 -14.07
CA GLY A 184 -3.84 -6.60 -15.52
C GLY A 184 -2.62 -7.22 -16.22
N PRO A 185 -2.36 -6.79 -17.46
CA PRO A 185 -1.22 -7.26 -18.23
C PRO A 185 0.09 -6.64 -17.74
N ARG A 186 1.19 -7.22 -18.22
CA ARG A 186 2.53 -6.65 -18.10
C ARG A 186 2.68 -5.51 -19.09
N GLU A 187 3.27 -4.41 -18.65
CA GLU A 187 3.53 -3.22 -19.45
C GLU A 187 4.96 -2.72 -19.21
N ALA A 188 5.57 -2.15 -20.25
CA ALA A 188 6.81 -1.41 -20.11
C ALA A 188 6.47 0.01 -19.65
N VAL A 189 7.01 0.42 -18.50
CA VAL A 189 6.80 1.74 -17.89
C VAL A 189 8.12 2.49 -17.86
N GLU A 190 8.15 3.70 -18.41
CA GLU A 190 9.31 4.58 -18.39
C GLU A 190 9.07 5.72 -17.41
N ILE A 191 10.00 5.89 -16.48
CA ILE A 191 10.01 6.94 -15.45
C ILE A 191 11.44 7.53 -15.38
N PRO A 192 11.68 8.65 -14.68
CA PRO A 192 13.03 9.23 -14.54
C PRO A 192 14.09 8.27 -14.00
N LEU A 193 13.72 7.26 -13.22
CA LEU A 193 14.64 6.24 -12.71
C LEU A 193 14.99 5.16 -13.74
N GLY A 194 14.37 5.15 -14.92
CA GLY A 194 14.62 4.19 -16.00
C GLY A 194 13.38 3.49 -16.53
N LYS A 195 13.61 2.39 -17.26
CA LYS A 195 12.55 1.54 -17.82
C LYS A 195 12.33 0.32 -16.95
N PHE A 196 11.06 0.03 -16.66
CA PHE A 196 10.65 -1.08 -15.80
C PHE A 196 9.62 -1.95 -16.51
N ASN A 197 9.73 -3.26 -16.34
CA ASN A 197 8.62 -4.17 -16.62
C ASN A 197 7.74 -4.19 -15.37
N ALA A 198 6.52 -3.74 -15.49
CA ALA A 198 5.56 -3.65 -14.41
C ALA A 198 4.24 -4.30 -14.80
N VAL A 199 3.50 -4.76 -13.81
CA VAL A 199 2.15 -5.27 -13.97
C VAL A 199 1.20 -4.17 -13.52
N ARG A 200 0.20 -3.88 -14.34
CA ARG A 200 -0.84 -2.92 -14.00
C ARG A 200 -1.89 -3.57 -13.11
N ILE A 201 -2.34 -2.89 -12.09
CA ILE A 201 -3.48 -3.26 -11.27
C ILE A 201 -4.54 -2.18 -11.46
N ASP A 202 -5.73 -2.58 -11.90
CA ASP A 202 -6.86 -1.69 -12.10
C ASP A 202 -7.88 -1.89 -10.97
N LEU A 203 -8.28 -0.78 -10.33
CA LEU A 203 -9.14 -0.77 -9.17
C LEU A 203 -10.28 0.23 -9.32
N VAL A 204 -11.44 -0.11 -8.81
CA VAL A 204 -12.57 0.79 -8.64
C VAL A 204 -12.98 0.76 -7.17
N ALA A 205 -13.00 1.92 -6.54
CA ALA A 205 -13.50 2.12 -5.20
C ALA A 205 -14.91 2.72 -5.26
N VAL A 206 -15.86 2.10 -4.56
CA VAL A 206 -17.24 2.56 -4.42
C VAL A 206 -17.50 2.91 -2.97
N ARG A 207 -17.94 4.13 -2.69
CA ARG A 207 -18.20 4.56 -1.32
C ARG A 207 -19.40 3.82 -0.74
N ARG A 208 -19.27 3.27 0.46
CA ARG A 208 -20.32 2.39 1.03
C ARG A 208 -21.56 3.11 1.47
N ASP A 209 -21.42 4.34 1.98
CA ASP A 209 -22.56 5.18 2.41
C ASP A 209 -23.23 5.94 1.25
N ASP A 210 -22.59 5.97 0.06
CA ASP A 210 -23.13 6.58 -1.15
C ASP A 210 -22.56 5.90 -2.40
N PRO A 211 -23.17 4.82 -2.91
CA PRO A 211 -22.67 4.06 -4.05
C PRO A 211 -22.60 4.82 -5.38
N SER A 212 -23.17 6.02 -5.46
CA SER A 212 -23.04 6.88 -6.64
C SER A 212 -21.60 7.46 -6.74
N VAL A 213 -20.88 7.55 -5.61
CA VAL A 213 -19.51 8.04 -5.55
C VAL A 213 -18.56 6.90 -5.84
N LYS A 214 -17.93 6.96 -7.01
CA LYS A 214 -16.93 6.00 -7.47
C LYS A 214 -15.62 6.71 -7.77
N ARG A 215 -14.51 6.00 -7.58
CA ARG A 215 -13.15 6.46 -7.90
C ARG A 215 -12.39 5.33 -8.58
N SER A 216 -11.66 5.65 -9.62
CA SER A 216 -10.74 4.72 -10.27
C SER A 216 -9.33 4.93 -9.73
N ALA A 217 -8.58 3.82 -9.61
CA ALA A 217 -7.17 3.86 -9.27
C ALA A 217 -6.42 2.81 -10.10
N HIS A 218 -5.20 3.15 -10.48
CA HIS A 218 -4.31 2.28 -11.24
C HIS A 218 -2.93 2.30 -10.60
N ALA A 219 -2.29 1.14 -10.51
CA ALA A 219 -0.92 1.04 -10.01
C ALA A 219 -0.09 0.14 -10.92
N TRP A 220 1.15 0.54 -11.20
CA TRP A 220 2.12 -0.28 -11.94
C TRP A 220 3.20 -0.74 -10.98
N ILE A 221 3.26 -2.05 -10.75
CA ILE A 221 4.16 -2.67 -9.77
C ILE A 221 5.18 -3.53 -10.51
N THR A 222 6.48 -3.35 -10.22
CA THR A 222 7.55 -4.15 -10.83
C THR A 222 7.42 -5.62 -10.45
N GLU A 223 7.85 -6.51 -11.35
CA GLU A 223 7.78 -7.96 -11.12
C GLU A 223 8.98 -8.51 -10.35
N ASP A 224 10.03 -7.69 -10.16
CA ASP A 224 11.20 -8.07 -9.38
C ASP A 224 10.87 -8.27 -7.88
N ASP A 225 11.82 -8.77 -7.10
CA ASP A 225 11.63 -9.06 -5.68
C ASP A 225 11.27 -7.81 -4.85
N ARG A 226 11.60 -6.61 -5.35
CA ARG A 226 11.31 -5.34 -4.66
C ARG A 226 9.84 -4.94 -4.75
N ARG A 227 9.14 -5.38 -5.82
CA ARG A 227 7.73 -5.06 -6.02
C ARG A 227 7.45 -3.55 -5.89
N LEU A 228 8.25 -2.73 -6.60
CA LEU A 228 8.15 -1.28 -6.52
C LEU A 228 6.91 -0.77 -7.27
N PRO A 229 6.03 -0.02 -6.65
CA PRO A 229 5.01 0.76 -7.36
C PRO A 229 5.69 1.92 -8.07
N VAL A 230 5.97 1.77 -9.37
CA VAL A 230 6.71 2.80 -10.14
C VAL A 230 5.82 3.96 -10.55
N VAL A 231 4.53 3.70 -10.74
CA VAL A 231 3.50 4.70 -11.02
C VAL A 231 2.22 4.31 -10.30
N ALA A 232 1.52 5.28 -9.76
CA ALA A 232 0.13 5.16 -9.34
C ALA A 232 -0.68 6.35 -9.86
N VAL A 233 -1.92 6.10 -10.24
CA VAL A 233 -2.87 7.13 -10.70
C VAL A 233 -4.16 6.93 -9.92
N GLY A 234 -4.71 8.01 -9.41
CA GLY A 234 -5.97 7.99 -8.68
C GLY A 234 -6.65 9.34 -8.68
N GLU A 235 -7.86 9.38 -8.14
CA GLU A 235 -8.64 10.61 -8.05
C GLU A 235 -8.67 11.14 -6.62
N VAL A 236 -8.30 12.40 -6.46
CA VAL A 236 -8.42 13.15 -5.19
C VAL A 236 -9.21 14.42 -5.47
N ARG A 237 -10.35 14.60 -4.81
CA ARG A 237 -11.24 15.77 -4.96
C ARG A 237 -11.59 16.09 -6.42
N GLY A 238 -11.88 15.05 -7.21
CA GLY A 238 -12.22 15.21 -8.63
C GLY A 238 -11.06 15.60 -9.55
N LYS A 239 -9.82 15.56 -9.04
CA LYS A 239 -8.60 15.73 -9.83
C LYS A 239 -7.88 14.41 -9.95
N THR A 240 -7.43 14.08 -11.15
CA THR A 240 -6.54 12.93 -11.36
C THR A 240 -5.14 13.30 -10.92
N ILE A 241 -4.61 12.56 -9.95
CA ILE A 241 -3.24 12.69 -9.46
C ILE A 241 -2.45 11.49 -9.91
N ARG A 242 -1.27 11.74 -10.45
CA ARG A 242 -0.27 10.74 -10.78
C ARG A 242 0.89 10.83 -9.78
N ALA A 243 1.21 9.72 -9.14
CA ALA A 243 2.41 9.55 -8.34
C ALA A 243 3.44 8.77 -9.16
N GLN A 244 4.65 9.30 -9.31
CA GLN A 244 5.73 8.69 -10.08
C GLN A 244 6.95 8.53 -9.19
N LEU A 245 7.47 7.31 -9.09
CA LEU A 245 8.65 6.98 -8.26
C LEU A 245 9.87 7.75 -8.76
N VAL A 246 10.51 8.50 -7.85
CA VAL A 246 11.73 9.29 -8.15
C VAL A 246 12.93 8.88 -7.30
N GLU A 247 12.69 8.12 -6.21
CA GLU A 247 13.76 7.56 -5.38
C GLU A 247 13.31 6.25 -4.74
N ALA A 248 14.18 5.25 -4.77
CA ALA A 248 14.02 3.98 -4.10
C ALA A 248 15.38 3.51 -3.56
N PRO A 249 15.42 2.65 -2.52
CA PRO A 249 16.66 2.06 -2.05
C PRO A 249 17.41 1.36 -3.19
N ALA A 250 18.73 1.47 -3.22
CA ALA A 250 19.56 0.72 -4.15
C ALA A 250 19.25 -0.78 -4.01
N ALA A 251 19.17 -1.49 -5.14
CA ALA A 251 19.02 -2.94 -5.12
C ALA A 251 20.16 -3.53 -4.27
N ARG A 252 19.84 -4.28 -3.23
CA ARG A 252 20.85 -5.11 -2.57
C ARG A 252 21.35 -6.09 -3.62
N LEU A 253 22.58 -5.87 -4.12
CA LEU A 253 23.26 -6.84 -4.95
C LEU A 253 23.34 -8.12 -4.11
N LYS A 254 22.63 -9.16 -4.55
CA LYS A 254 22.89 -10.51 -4.05
C LYS A 254 24.32 -10.81 -4.52
N THR A 255 25.30 -10.62 -3.65
CA THR A 255 26.62 -11.18 -3.85
C THR A 255 26.41 -12.69 -3.83
N THR A 256 26.27 -13.28 -5.00
CA THR A 256 26.51 -14.70 -5.19
C THR A 256 27.99 -14.90 -4.88
N SER A 257 28.26 -15.26 -3.62
CA SER A 257 29.56 -15.76 -3.22
C SER A 257 29.75 -17.07 -4.00
N THR A 258 30.34 -16.96 -5.16
CA THR A 258 30.96 -18.10 -5.85
C THR A 258 32.14 -18.52 -5.00
N LYS A 259 31.91 -19.52 -4.13
CA LYS A 259 32.95 -20.21 -3.39
C LYS A 259 33.96 -20.68 -4.44
N PRO A 260 35.25 -20.28 -4.35
CA PRO A 260 36.24 -20.73 -5.31
C PRO A 260 36.35 -22.24 -5.22
N GLU A 261 36.08 -22.89 -6.33
CA GLU A 261 36.25 -24.35 -6.51
C GLU A 261 37.73 -24.69 -6.27
N ARG A 262 38.00 -25.37 -5.18
CA ARG A 262 39.32 -25.86 -4.81
C ARG A 262 39.69 -26.91 -5.85
N LYS A 263 40.54 -26.55 -6.81
CA LYS A 263 41.19 -27.52 -7.72
C LYS A 263 42.06 -28.46 -6.89
N THR A 264 41.52 -29.62 -6.61
CA THR A 264 42.28 -30.76 -6.06
C THR A 264 42.98 -31.48 -7.19
N GLY A 265 44.29 -31.65 -7.02
CA GLY A 265 44.99 -32.79 -7.61
C GLY A 265 45.80 -32.54 -8.86
N ALA A 266 47.04 -32.10 -8.68
CA ALA A 266 48.12 -32.48 -9.62
C ALA A 266 48.66 -33.86 -9.24
N PRO A 267 48.83 -34.80 -10.19
CA PRO A 267 49.41 -36.11 -9.89
C PRO A 267 50.94 -35.97 -9.65
N ARG A 268 51.40 -36.51 -8.54
CA ARG A 268 52.86 -36.68 -8.28
C ARG A 268 53.42 -37.71 -9.24
N VAL A 269 54.30 -37.28 -10.12
CA VAL A 269 55.16 -38.17 -10.90
C VAL A 269 56.19 -38.74 -9.95
N GLY A 270 56.16 -40.04 -9.73
CA GLY A 270 57.19 -40.79 -9.02
C GLY A 270 58.36 -41.02 -9.94
N THR A 271 59.54 -40.48 -9.57
CA THR A 271 60.84 -40.83 -10.16
C THR A 271 61.45 -41.99 -9.38
N SER A 272 61.40 -43.14 -9.98
CA SER A 272 62.19 -44.30 -9.58
C SER A 272 63.69 -44.08 -10.01
N ILE A 273 64.59 -44.06 -9.05
CA ILE A 273 66.01 -44.25 -9.30
C ILE A 273 66.40 -45.52 -8.60
N GLY A 274 66.83 -46.52 -9.38
CA GLY A 274 67.41 -47.72 -8.91
C GLY A 274 68.90 -47.53 -8.59
N ARG A 275 69.35 -48.10 -7.54
CA ARG A 275 70.45 -48.98 -7.27
C ARG A 275 70.52 -49.35 -5.83
#